data_95fa5b69727a84eb06b6bb5e3774939b
#
_entry.id   95fa5b69727a84eb06b6bb5e3774939b
#
_cell.length_a   1.000
_cell.length_b   1.000
_cell.length_c   1.000
_cell.angle_alpha   90.00
_cell.angle_beta   90.00
_cell.angle_gamma   90.00
#
_symmetry.space_group_name_H-M   'P 1'
#
loop_
_entity.id
_entity.type
_entity.pdbx_description
1 polymer ?
#
loop_
_entity_poly.entity_id
_entity_poly.type
_entity_poly.pdbx_seq_one_letter_code
_entity_poly.pdbx_strand_id
1 'polypeptide(L)'
;MTGAATGIGRATALALGRDGFAVALVGRRLEPLEDVAGELRASGVDALAAQADVAAPDQAATAIAAAVERFGGIDALVNNAGVGDSAALLDETLEGWEQTLRVNLTGSFIATQAALPHLIERRGAVVNVASINAVVAGPGWTSYCVSKAGLVMLAKCVANDYGPDGVRANSVCPGWVRTPMGDSDMDEVARAHGIDREGAYARAHRQHPLGRPAEPEEVADVIAFLASPRAAYVTGATIMVDGGTTIVDPTAEAL
;
A
#
# COMPACT_ATOMS: atom_id res chain seq x y z
N MET A 1 -4.26 8.13 5.69
CA MET A 1 -3.65 6.94 5.06
C MET A 1 -2.83 6.16 6.07
N THR A 2 -2.70 4.86 5.93
CA THR A 2 -1.96 3.98 6.85
C THR A 2 -0.55 3.68 6.34
N GLY A 3 0.42 3.44 7.26
CA GLY A 3 1.81 3.17 6.89
C GLY A 3 2.52 4.37 6.23
N ALA A 4 2.19 5.59 6.67
CA ALA A 4 2.56 6.84 5.99
C ALA A 4 4.00 7.32 6.26
N ALA A 5 4.76 6.64 7.12
CA ALA A 5 6.04 7.14 7.60
C ALA A 5 7.20 7.00 6.61
N THR A 6 7.16 6.03 5.68
CA THR A 6 8.28 5.70 4.80
C THR A 6 7.80 5.18 3.44
N GLY A 7 8.72 5.07 2.47
CA GLY A 7 8.51 4.41 1.18
C GLY A 7 7.28 4.92 0.42
N ILE A 8 6.50 4.00 -0.14
CA ILE A 8 5.27 4.31 -0.88
C ILE A 8 4.31 5.16 -0.05
N GLY A 9 4.18 4.85 1.26
CA GLY A 9 3.29 5.59 2.15
C GLY A 9 3.66 7.06 2.27
N ARG A 10 4.94 7.37 2.51
CA ARG A 10 5.41 8.76 2.57
C ARG A 10 5.22 9.47 1.23
N ALA A 11 5.64 8.85 0.14
CA ALA A 11 5.48 9.43 -1.20
C ALA A 11 4.00 9.70 -1.54
N THR A 12 3.10 8.76 -1.18
CA THR A 12 1.65 8.93 -1.37
C THR A 12 1.09 10.10 -0.53
N ALA A 13 1.54 10.24 0.72
CA ALA A 13 1.10 11.35 1.56
C ALA A 13 1.45 12.71 0.93
N LEU A 14 2.68 12.84 0.40
CA LEU A 14 3.13 14.03 -0.30
C LEU A 14 2.37 14.26 -1.61
N ALA A 15 2.08 13.20 -2.38
CA ALA A 15 1.31 13.28 -3.61
C ALA A 15 -0.14 13.73 -3.35
N LEU A 16 -0.80 13.18 -2.32
CA LEU A 16 -2.13 13.60 -1.89
C LEU A 16 -2.14 15.09 -1.47
N GLY A 17 -1.14 15.53 -0.71
CA GLY A 17 -0.99 16.94 -0.35
C GLY A 17 -0.85 17.86 -1.57
N ARG A 18 -0.04 17.48 -2.57
CA ARG A 18 0.08 18.20 -3.86
C ARG A 18 -1.24 18.25 -4.62
N ASP A 19 -2.06 17.20 -4.52
CA ASP A 19 -3.40 17.14 -5.15
C ASP A 19 -4.49 17.87 -4.34
N GLY A 20 -4.12 18.56 -3.24
CA GLY A 20 -5.01 19.42 -2.45
C GLY A 20 -5.76 18.72 -1.32
N PHE A 21 -5.41 17.48 -0.97
CA PHE A 21 -5.96 16.81 0.20
C PHE A 21 -5.31 17.30 1.49
N ALA A 22 -6.11 17.47 2.56
CA ALA A 22 -5.60 17.37 3.92
C ALA A 22 -5.26 15.91 4.23
N VAL A 23 -4.18 15.64 4.98
CA VAL A 23 -3.64 14.28 5.10
C VAL A 23 -3.52 13.83 6.55
N ALA A 24 -4.26 12.80 6.95
CA ALA A 24 -4.03 12.06 8.18
C ALA A 24 -3.03 10.93 7.93
N LEU A 25 -1.92 10.97 8.65
CA LEU A 25 -0.79 10.04 8.57
C LEU A 25 -0.88 9.06 9.74
N VAL A 26 -1.15 7.78 9.46
CA VAL A 26 -1.37 6.76 10.49
C VAL A 26 -0.25 5.72 10.46
N GLY A 27 0.30 5.38 11.63
CA GLY A 27 1.33 4.35 11.78
C GLY A 27 1.77 4.16 13.22
N ARG A 28 2.59 3.16 13.48
CA ARG A 28 3.01 2.77 14.83
C ARG A 28 4.06 3.69 15.48
N ARG A 29 4.85 4.38 14.66
CA ARG A 29 5.94 5.24 15.13
C ARG A 29 5.56 6.70 14.90
N LEU A 30 5.39 7.46 15.98
CA LEU A 30 4.91 8.83 15.90
C LEU A 30 5.94 9.78 15.28
N GLU A 31 7.21 9.71 15.69
CA GLU A 31 8.26 10.62 15.25
C GLU A 31 8.41 10.66 13.72
N PRO A 32 8.57 9.54 12.97
CA PRO A 32 8.63 9.61 11.52
C PRO A 32 7.32 10.08 10.85
N LEU A 33 6.16 9.94 11.51
CA LEU A 33 4.91 10.52 11.00
C LEU A 33 4.88 12.03 11.16
N GLU A 34 5.38 12.55 12.30
CA GLU A 34 5.51 13.98 12.52
C GLU A 34 6.50 14.65 11.58
N ASP A 35 7.58 13.97 11.20
CA ASP A 35 8.51 14.45 10.16
C ASP A 35 7.78 14.68 8.84
N VAL A 36 7.01 13.69 8.38
CA VAL A 36 6.23 13.80 7.13
C VAL A 36 5.11 14.86 7.27
N ALA A 37 4.44 14.92 8.41
CA ALA A 37 3.43 15.95 8.68
C ALA A 37 4.04 17.34 8.69
N GLY A 38 5.25 17.51 9.23
CA GLY A 38 6.00 18.76 9.22
C GLY A 38 6.33 19.21 7.78
N GLU A 39 6.77 18.30 6.93
CA GLU A 39 7.03 18.57 5.51
C GLU A 39 5.77 19.02 4.76
N LEU A 40 4.65 18.33 4.98
CA LEU A 40 3.35 18.71 4.41
C LEU A 40 2.90 20.08 4.87
N ARG A 41 2.97 20.36 6.18
CA ARG A 41 2.59 21.67 6.77
C ARG A 41 3.49 22.80 6.24
N ALA A 42 4.78 22.54 6.08
CA ALA A 42 5.71 23.52 5.49
C ALA A 42 5.36 23.85 4.01
N SER A 43 4.70 22.93 3.32
CA SER A 43 4.17 23.15 1.97
C SER A 43 2.73 23.72 1.96
N GLY A 44 2.19 24.09 3.11
CA GLY A 44 0.83 24.67 3.25
C GLY A 44 -0.29 23.65 3.29
N VAL A 45 0.02 22.35 3.40
CA VAL A 45 -0.97 21.27 3.48
C VAL A 45 -1.37 21.04 4.95
N ASP A 46 -2.67 20.96 5.25
CA ASP A 46 -3.11 20.55 6.59
C ASP A 46 -2.83 19.05 6.81
N ALA A 47 -2.05 18.72 7.84
CA ALA A 47 -1.60 17.37 8.11
C ALA A 47 -1.67 17.01 9.58
N LEU A 48 -2.16 15.80 9.86
CA LEU A 48 -2.29 15.20 11.18
C LEU A 48 -1.46 13.92 11.26
N ALA A 49 -0.54 13.82 12.22
CA ALA A 49 0.11 12.57 12.59
C ALA A 49 -0.70 11.86 13.69
N ALA A 50 -1.10 10.62 13.46
CA ALA A 50 -1.86 9.80 14.38
C ALA A 50 -1.15 8.46 14.63
N GLN A 51 -0.65 8.25 15.84
CA GLN A 51 -0.03 6.98 16.22
C GLN A 51 -1.11 5.93 16.43
N ALA A 52 -1.07 4.86 15.61
CA ALA A 52 -1.97 3.71 15.76
C ALA A 52 -1.36 2.44 15.13
N ASP A 53 -1.65 1.30 15.74
CA ASP A 53 -1.54 -0.01 15.09
C ASP A 53 -2.88 -0.29 14.37
N VAL A 54 -2.84 -0.40 13.04
CA VAL A 54 -4.03 -0.67 12.23
C VAL A 54 -4.68 -2.01 12.54
N ALA A 55 -3.92 -2.94 13.11
CA ALA A 55 -4.40 -4.25 13.53
C ALA A 55 -5.09 -4.25 14.92
N ALA A 56 -5.11 -3.09 15.60
CA ALA A 56 -5.82 -2.88 16.85
C ALA A 56 -7.09 -2.05 16.59
N PRO A 57 -8.31 -2.64 16.67
CA PRO A 57 -9.55 -1.98 16.27
C PRO A 57 -9.77 -0.62 16.94
N ASP A 58 -9.55 -0.53 18.26
CA ASP A 58 -9.75 0.70 19.01
C ASP A 58 -8.78 1.81 18.58
N GLN A 59 -7.51 1.46 18.29
CA GLN A 59 -6.52 2.44 17.83
C GLN A 59 -6.85 2.91 16.41
N ALA A 60 -7.24 2.00 15.51
CA ALA A 60 -7.66 2.35 14.16
C ALA A 60 -8.89 3.27 14.18
N ALA A 61 -9.91 2.94 14.98
CA ALA A 61 -11.10 3.77 15.14
C ALA A 61 -10.75 5.16 15.71
N THR A 62 -9.87 5.24 16.71
CA THR A 62 -9.40 6.51 17.28
C THR A 62 -8.69 7.38 16.24
N ALA A 63 -7.80 6.78 15.41
CA ALA A 63 -7.11 7.52 14.35
C ALA A 63 -8.06 8.04 13.26
N ILE A 64 -9.09 7.25 12.90
CA ILE A 64 -10.14 7.67 11.97
C ILE A 64 -10.96 8.82 12.58
N ALA A 65 -11.40 8.69 13.84
CA ALA A 65 -12.15 9.74 14.54
C ALA A 65 -11.37 11.06 14.63
N ALA A 66 -10.06 11.00 14.94
CA ALA A 66 -9.20 12.18 14.97
C ALA A 66 -9.09 12.86 13.59
N ALA A 67 -9.02 12.08 12.50
CA ALA A 67 -9.03 12.63 11.14
C ALA A 67 -10.38 13.30 10.81
N VAL A 68 -11.49 12.69 11.20
CA VAL A 68 -12.84 13.26 11.00
C VAL A 68 -13.01 14.55 11.81
N GLU A 69 -12.58 14.55 13.06
CA GLU A 69 -12.64 15.76 13.93
C GLU A 69 -11.82 16.91 13.33
N ARG A 70 -10.61 16.60 12.83
CA ARG A 70 -9.70 17.62 12.30
C ARG A 70 -10.13 18.17 10.94
N PHE A 71 -10.61 17.30 10.03
CA PHE A 71 -10.85 17.66 8.63
C PHE A 71 -12.34 17.68 8.24
N GLY A 72 -13.24 17.30 9.12
CA GLY A 72 -14.69 17.32 8.89
C GLY A 72 -15.20 16.16 8.05
N GLY A 73 -14.39 15.11 7.78
CA GLY A 73 -14.79 13.92 7.02
C GLY A 73 -13.60 13.20 6.38
N ILE A 74 -13.90 12.15 5.61
CA ILE A 74 -12.89 11.35 4.89
C ILE A 74 -13.32 11.19 3.45
N ASP A 75 -12.54 11.76 2.52
CA ASP A 75 -12.76 11.65 1.07
C ASP A 75 -12.02 10.45 0.48
N ALA A 76 -10.91 10.05 1.09
CA ALA A 76 -10.15 8.88 0.64
C ALA A 76 -9.47 8.14 1.81
N LEU A 77 -9.49 6.81 1.77
CA LEU A 77 -8.69 5.94 2.61
C LEU A 77 -7.64 5.21 1.76
N VAL A 78 -6.37 5.33 2.14
CA VAL A 78 -5.29 4.52 1.55
C VAL A 78 -4.80 3.50 2.57
N ASN A 79 -5.05 2.22 2.32
CA ASN A 79 -4.54 1.10 3.09
C ASN A 79 -3.17 0.70 2.52
N ASN A 80 -2.10 1.22 3.13
CA ASN A 80 -0.73 0.96 2.69
C ASN A 80 0.11 0.26 3.78
N ALA A 81 -0.29 0.29 5.05
CA ALA A 81 0.42 -0.41 6.10
C ALA A 81 0.58 -1.89 5.78
N GLY A 82 1.80 -2.42 5.93
CA GLY A 82 2.09 -3.82 5.66
C GLY A 82 3.46 -4.25 6.17
N VAL A 83 3.62 -5.56 6.28
CA VAL A 83 4.86 -6.26 6.58
C VAL A 83 5.16 -7.26 5.46
N GLY A 84 6.45 -7.58 5.25
CA GLY A 84 6.91 -8.46 4.18
C GLY A 84 7.49 -9.79 4.67
N ASP A 85 7.56 -10.01 5.98
CA ASP A 85 8.12 -11.25 6.53
C ASP A 85 7.23 -12.43 6.12
N SER A 86 7.83 -13.42 5.46
CA SER A 86 7.13 -14.60 4.97
C SER A 86 8.14 -15.73 4.68
N ALA A 87 7.66 -16.96 4.59
CA ALA A 87 8.47 -18.13 4.32
C ALA A 87 7.81 -19.06 3.31
N ALA A 88 8.54 -20.09 2.85
CA ALA A 88 7.95 -21.19 2.11
C ALA A 88 6.99 -21.96 3.02
N LEU A 89 5.95 -22.59 2.45
CA LEU A 89 4.86 -23.17 3.22
C LEU A 89 5.29 -24.17 4.31
N LEU A 90 6.36 -24.93 4.10
CA LEU A 90 6.87 -25.88 5.11
C LEU A 90 7.60 -25.18 6.27
N ASP A 91 8.13 -23.99 6.03
CA ASP A 91 8.90 -23.22 7.00
C ASP A 91 8.07 -22.07 7.60
N GLU A 92 6.88 -21.79 7.05
CA GLU A 92 5.96 -20.77 7.54
C GLU A 92 5.39 -21.21 8.89
N THR A 93 5.59 -20.38 9.92
CA THR A 93 5.00 -20.63 11.24
C THR A 93 3.57 -20.10 11.30
N LEU A 94 2.71 -20.71 12.13
CA LEU A 94 1.35 -20.20 12.33
C LEU A 94 1.39 -18.74 12.86
N GLU A 95 2.34 -18.43 13.73
CA GLU A 95 2.50 -17.07 14.27
C GLU A 95 2.89 -16.07 13.18
N GLY A 96 3.85 -16.39 12.30
CA GLY A 96 4.25 -15.58 11.15
C GLY A 96 3.09 -15.35 10.18
N TRP A 97 2.37 -16.43 9.85
CA TRP A 97 1.16 -16.39 9.04
C TRP A 97 0.10 -15.45 9.63
N GLU A 98 -0.26 -15.65 10.91
CA GLU A 98 -1.26 -14.83 11.60
C GLU A 98 -0.82 -13.37 11.70
N GLN A 99 0.46 -13.10 11.99
CA GLN A 99 1.03 -11.75 12.05
C GLN A 99 0.91 -11.03 10.70
N THR A 100 1.29 -11.70 9.61
CA THR A 100 1.22 -11.13 8.26
C THR A 100 -0.21 -10.83 7.85
N LEU A 101 -1.13 -11.79 8.03
CA LEU A 101 -2.55 -11.57 7.75
C LEU A 101 -3.15 -10.47 8.65
N ARG A 102 -2.80 -10.46 9.92
CA ARG A 102 -3.30 -9.49 10.89
C ARG A 102 -2.94 -8.06 10.49
N VAL A 103 -1.70 -7.82 10.08
CA VAL A 103 -1.27 -6.47 9.69
C VAL A 103 -1.79 -6.11 8.29
N ASN A 104 -1.52 -6.96 7.28
CA ASN A 104 -1.74 -6.62 5.89
C ASN A 104 -3.22 -6.63 5.50
N LEU A 105 -3.97 -7.63 5.95
CA LEU A 105 -5.36 -7.85 5.54
C LEU A 105 -6.36 -7.41 6.60
N THR A 106 -6.26 -7.94 7.83
CA THR A 106 -7.21 -7.63 8.91
C THR A 106 -7.13 -6.16 9.30
N GLY A 107 -5.92 -5.57 9.37
CA GLY A 107 -5.75 -4.14 9.65
C GLY A 107 -6.39 -3.24 8.57
N SER A 108 -6.26 -3.63 7.30
CA SER A 108 -6.91 -2.92 6.19
C SER A 108 -8.43 -3.04 6.22
N PHE A 109 -8.95 -4.21 6.61
CA PHE A 109 -10.38 -4.42 6.84
C PHE A 109 -10.89 -3.53 7.97
N ILE A 110 -10.22 -3.51 9.12
CA ILE A 110 -10.58 -2.68 10.30
C ILE A 110 -10.60 -1.20 9.94
N ALA A 111 -9.54 -0.71 9.29
CA ALA A 111 -9.44 0.70 8.88
C ALA A 111 -10.54 1.06 7.87
N THR A 112 -10.84 0.16 6.92
CA THR A 112 -11.91 0.37 5.93
C THR A 112 -13.27 0.41 6.61
N GLN A 113 -13.56 -0.55 7.50
CA GLN A 113 -14.82 -0.60 8.23
C GLN A 113 -15.05 0.68 9.07
N ALA A 114 -14.02 1.16 9.77
CA ALA A 114 -14.10 2.38 10.56
C ALA A 114 -14.29 3.65 9.69
N ALA A 115 -13.66 3.71 8.52
CA ALA A 115 -13.76 4.87 7.64
C ALA A 115 -15.04 4.88 6.78
N LEU A 116 -15.65 3.72 6.55
CA LEU A 116 -16.71 3.53 5.57
C LEU A 116 -17.94 4.44 5.75
N PRO A 117 -18.47 4.69 6.96
CA PRO A 117 -19.56 5.64 7.14
C PRO A 117 -19.25 7.04 6.58
N HIS A 118 -18.03 7.52 6.82
CA HIS A 118 -17.57 8.83 6.36
C HIS A 118 -17.29 8.85 4.85
N LEU A 119 -16.81 7.72 4.29
CA LEU A 119 -16.62 7.57 2.85
C LEU A 119 -17.96 7.56 2.11
N ILE A 120 -19.02 6.97 2.68
CA ILE A 120 -20.38 7.00 2.13
C ILE A 120 -20.90 8.44 2.09
N GLU A 121 -20.78 9.20 3.20
CA GLU A 121 -21.20 10.61 3.27
C GLU A 121 -20.52 11.48 2.21
N ARG A 122 -19.25 11.19 1.89
CA ARG A 122 -18.42 11.94 0.94
C ARG A 122 -18.39 11.38 -0.47
N ARG A 123 -19.00 10.20 -0.71
CA ARG A 123 -18.87 9.43 -1.96
C ARG A 123 -17.40 9.21 -2.31
N GLY A 124 -16.64 8.78 -1.32
CA GLY A 124 -15.20 8.76 -1.29
C GLY A 124 -14.58 7.56 -2.00
N ALA A 125 -13.29 7.33 -1.71
CA ALA A 125 -12.53 6.26 -2.34
C ALA A 125 -11.70 5.46 -1.33
N VAL A 126 -11.59 4.15 -1.55
CA VAL A 126 -10.62 3.27 -0.90
C VAL A 126 -9.56 2.86 -1.92
N VAL A 127 -8.28 2.97 -1.55
CA VAL A 127 -7.17 2.45 -2.35
C VAL A 127 -6.34 1.49 -1.50
N ASN A 128 -6.32 0.22 -1.88
CA ASN A 128 -5.51 -0.80 -1.22
C ASN A 128 -4.17 -0.95 -1.94
N VAL A 129 -3.06 -0.78 -1.20
CA VAL A 129 -1.71 -1.05 -1.71
C VAL A 129 -1.41 -2.54 -1.53
N ALA A 130 -1.68 -3.30 -2.59
CA ALA A 130 -1.43 -4.74 -2.65
C ALA A 130 0.04 -5.03 -3.06
N SER A 131 0.26 -5.86 -4.05
CA SER A 131 1.55 -6.24 -4.65
C SER A 131 1.28 -7.03 -5.94
N ILE A 132 2.25 -7.13 -6.84
CA ILE A 132 2.22 -8.15 -7.90
C ILE A 132 2.00 -9.55 -7.32
N ASN A 133 2.47 -9.78 -6.09
CA ASN A 133 2.29 -11.05 -5.38
C ASN A 133 0.81 -11.34 -4.98
N ALA A 134 -0.10 -10.43 -5.28
CA ALA A 134 -1.54 -10.72 -5.22
C ALA A 134 -2.04 -11.55 -6.40
N VAL A 135 -1.28 -11.60 -7.51
CA VAL A 135 -1.66 -12.28 -8.76
C VAL A 135 -0.63 -13.29 -9.25
N VAL A 136 0.65 -13.14 -8.85
CA VAL A 136 1.72 -14.12 -9.12
C VAL A 136 2.38 -14.52 -7.81
N ALA A 137 2.63 -15.81 -7.63
CA ALA A 137 3.28 -16.31 -6.43
C ALA A 137 4.80 -16.18 -6.54
N GLY A 138 5.43 -15.58 -5.52
CA GLY A 138 6.87 -15.63 -5.32
C GLY A 138 7.28 -16.78 -4.41
N PRO A 139 8.44 -17.42 -4.62
CA PRO A 139 8.93 -18.44 -3.72
C PRO A 139 9.26 -17.84 -2.33
N GLY A 140 8.82 -18.50 -1.26
CA GLY A 140 9.05 -18.03 0.11
C GLY A 140 8.13 -16.89 0.57
N TRP A 141 7.04 -16.58 -0.17
CA TRP A 141 6.14 -15.46 0.12
C TRP A 141 4.70 -15.90 0.42
N THR A 142 4.52 -17.05 1.11
CA THR A 142 3.20 -17.70 1.26
C THR A 142 2.16 -16.80 1.93
N SER A 143 2.38 -16.38 3.18
CA SER A 143 1.44 -15.53 3.93
C SER A 143 1.30 -14.15 3.29
N TYR A 144 2.40 -13.60 2.77
CA TYR A 144 2.39 -12.32 2.07
C TYR A 144 1.50 -12.35 0.82
N CYS A 145 1.70 -13.33 -0.09
CA CYS A 145 0.89 -13.50 -1.29
C CYS A 145 -0.60 -13.61 -0.96
N VAL A 146 -0.95 -14.45 0.02
CA VAL A 146 -2.35 -14.64 0.45
C VAL A 146 -2.93 -13.34 1.01
N SER A 147 -2.17 -12.61 1.85
CA SER A 147 -2.61 -11.33 2.41
C SER A 147 -2.87 -10.29 1.32
N LYS A 148 -1.99 -10.21 0.31
CA LYS A 148 -2.11 -9.25 -0.79
C LYS A 148 -3.22 -9.62 -1.79
N ALA A 149 -3.43 -10.91 -2.05
CA ALA A 149 -4.59 -11.38 -2.80
C ALA A 149 -5.92 -11.05 -2.08
N GLY A 150 -5.94 -11.22 -0.75
CA GLY A 150 -7.06 -10.80 0.09
C GLY A 150 -7.39 -9.32 -0.03
N LEU A 151 -6.37 -8.43 -0.09
CA LEU A 151 -6.57 -6.99 -0.28
C LEU A 151 -7.23 -6.66 -1.61
N VAL A 152 -6.84 -7.36 -2.69
CA VAL A 152 -7.47 -7.19 -4.01
C VAL A 152 -8.95 -7.59 -3.95
N MET A 153 -9.27 -8.70 -3.30
CA MET A 153 -10.66 -9.12 -3.16
C MET A 153 -11.45 -8.20 -2.24
N LEU A 154 -10.86 -7.72 -1.14
CA LEU A 154 -11.48 -6.74 -0.24
C LEU A 154 -11.90 -5.46 -0.99
N ALA A 155 -11.06 -4.93 -1.87
CA ALA A 155 -11.43 -3.77 -2.68
C ALA A 155 -12.64 -4.06 -3.59
N LYS A 156 -12.70 -5.25 -4.20
CA LYS A 156 -13.83 -5.65 -5.05
C LYS A 156 -15.13 -5.79 -4.24
N CYS A 157 -15.06 -6.35 -3.03
CA CYS A 157 -16.22 -6.44 -2.13
C CYS A 157 -16.73 -5.03 -1.77
N VAL A 158 -15.83 -4.13 -1.34
CA VAL A 158 -16.22 -2.74 -1.01
C VAL A 158 -16.81 -2.03 -2.23
N ALA A 159 -16.21 -2.18 -3.41
CA ALA A 159 -16.72 -1.58 -4.65
C ALA A 159 -18.12 -2.10 -5.02
N ASN A 160 -18.35 -3.40 -4.84
CA ASN A 160 -19.64 -4.02 -5.15
C ASN A 160 -20.73 -3.62 -4.16
N ASP A 161 -20.42 -3.64 -2.86
CA ASP A 161 -21.41 -3.44 -1.80
C ASP A 161 -21.80 -1.95 -1.66
N TYR A 162 -20.83 -1.03 -1.79
CA TYR A 162 -20.99 0.40 -1.53
C TYR A 162 -20.86 1.29 -2.78
N GLY A 163 -20.72 0.68 -3.96
CA GLY A 163 -20.82 1.39 -5.25
C GLY A 163 -22.15 2.13 -5.43
N PRO A 164 -23.32 1.55 -5.06
CA PRO A 164 -24.60 2.26 -5.07
C PRO A 164 -24.62 3.54 -4.20
N ASP A 165 -23.83 3.58 -3.12
CA ASP A 165 -23.67 4.74 -2.25
C ASP A 165 -22.62 5.74 -2.77
N GLY A 166 -21.99 5.44 -3.92
CA GLY A 166 -21.00 6.29 -4.57
C GLY A 166 -19.56 6.06 -4.10
N VAL A 167 -19.30 5.06 -3.25
CA VAL A 167 -17.94 4.71 -2.83
C VAL A 167 -17.23 3.92 -3.92
N ARG A 168 -16.00 4.33 -4.25
CA ARG A 168 -15.10 3.59 -5.16
C ARG A 168 -14.05 2.83 -4.34
N ALA A 169 -13.65 1.65 -4.78
CA ALA A 169 -12.56 0.93 -4.14
C ALA A 169 -11.71 0.21 -5.18
N ASN A 170 -10.38 0.42 -5.13
CA ASN A 170 -9.43 -0.12 -6.09
C ASN A 170 -8.18 -0.65 -5.39
N SER A 171 -7.43 -1.49 -6.08
CA SER A 171 -6.12 -1.97 -5.61
C SER A 171 -5.02 -1.57 -6.56
N VAL A 172 -3.88 -1.13 -6.01
CA VAL A 172 -2.63 -0.92 -6.71
C VAL A 172 -1.71 -2.08 -6.38
N CYS A 173 -1.09 -2.69 -7.39
CA CYS A 173 -0.18 -3.81 -7.27
C CYS A 173 1.22 -3.39 -7.74
N PRO A 174 2.06 -2.84 -6.85
CA PRO A 174 3.44 -2.50 -7.19
C PRO A 174 4.27 -3.75 -7.46
N GLY A 175 5.27 -3.63 -8.36
CA GLY A 175 6.42 -4.51 -8.43
C GLY A 175 7.47 -4.15 -7.38
N TRP A 176 8.77 -4.30 -7.73
CA TRP A 176 9.85 -3.84 -6.88
C TRP A 176 9.93 -2.32 -6.86
N VAL A 177 9.98 -1.74 -5.65
CA VAL A 177 10.04 -0.30 -5.41
C VAL A 177 11.19 0.01 -4.47
N ARG A 178 11.95 1.07 -4.73
CA ARG A 178 13.04 1.56 -3.87
C ARG A 178 12.47 2.10 -2.56
N THR A 179 12.38 1.24 -1.58
CA THR A 179 11.84 1.52 -0.25
C THR A 179 12.69 0.82 0.79
N PRO A 180 12.62 1.20 2.08
CA PRO A 180 13.33 0.46 3.13
C PRO A 180 13.01 -1.05 3.14
N MET A 181 11.76 -1.46 2.79
CA MET A 181 11.38 -2.86 2.66
C MET A 181 12.05 -3.50 1.44
N GLY A 182 11.90 -2.93 0.25
CA GLY A 182 12.51 -3.46 -0.98
C GLY A 182 14.03 -3.49 -0.90
N ASP A 183 14.65 -2.48 -0.28
CA ASP A 183 16.09 -2.43 -0.08
C ASP A 183 16.58 -3.55 0.87
N SER A 184 15.82 -3.83 1.94
CA SER A 184 16.12 -4.96 2.85
C SER A 184 16.10 -6.30 2.12
N ASP A 185 15.07 -6.53 1.28
CA ASP A 185 14.96 -7.75 0.48
C ASP A 185 16.11 -7.86 -0.53
N MET A 186 16.48 -6.75 -1.17
CA MET A 186 17.61 -6.72 -2.11
C MET A 186 18.97 -6.92 -1.40
N ASP A 187 19.12 -6.48 -0.16
CA ASP A 187 20.32 -6.78 0.65
C ASP A 187 20.44 -8.28 0.96
N GLU A 188 19.32 -9.00 1.11
CA GLU A 188 19.33 -10.45 1.27
C GLU A 188 19.75 -11.16 -0.03
N VAL A 189 19.20 -10.73 -1.17
CA VAL A 189 19.59 -11.22 -2.48
C VAL A 189 21.09 -10.94 -2.75
N ALA A 190 21.55 -9.74 -2.42
CA ALA A 190 22.94 -9.32 -2.56
C ALA A 190 23.90 -10.23 -1.77
N ARG A 191 23.57 -10.49 -0.50
CA ARG A 191 24.34 -11.42 0.38
C ARG A 191 24.35 -12.85 -0.18
N ALA A 192 23.21 -13.35 -0.65
CA ALA A 192 23.08 -14.70 -1.18
C ALA A 192 23.90 -14.92 -2.48
N HIS A 193 24.12 -13.87 -3.26
CA HIS A 193 24.82 -13.93 -4.55
C HIS A 193 26.21 -13.29 -4.57
N GLY A 194 26.69 -12.73 -3.45
CA GLY A 194 28.00 -12.07 -3.38
C GLY A 194 28.12 -10.81 -4.23
N ILE A 195 27.02 -10.06 -4.41
CA ILE A 195 26.94 -8.82 -5.18
C ILE A 195 26.51 -7.67 -4.25
N ASP A 196 26.49 -6.44 -4.75
CA ASP A 196 25.90 -5.30 -4.03
C ASP A 196 24.38 -5.16 -4.27
N ARG A 197 23.72 -4.24 -3.57
CA ARG A 197 22.28 -3.99 -3.67
C ARG A 197 21.88 -3.59 -5.09
N GLU A 198 22.67 -2.75 -5.76
CA GLU A 198 22.39 -2.33 -7.14
C GLU A 198 22.48 -3.51 -8.11
N GLY A 199 23.47 -4.40 -7.91
CA GLY A 199 23.56 -5.65 -8.65
C GLY A 199 22.37 -6.57 -8.39
N ALA A 200 21.83 -6.60 -7.15
CA ALA A 200 20.62 -7.37 -6.82
C ALA A 200 19.39 -6.79 -7.55
N TYR A 201 19.20 -5.47 -7.53
CA TYR A 201 18.15 -4.82 -8.31
C TYR A 201 18.30 -5.08 -9.82
N ALA A 202 19.50 -4.91 -10.38
CA ALA A 202 19.75 -5.18 -11.79
C ALA A 202 19.43 -6.63 -12.17
N ARG A 203 19.79 -7.59 -11.29
CA ARG A 203 19.48 -9.00 -11.46
C ARG A 203 17.97 -9.27 -11.44
N ALA A 204 17.25 -8.69 -10.47
CA ALA A 204 15.80 -8.85 -10.33
C ALA A 204 15.03 -8.28 -11.52
N HIS A 205 15.59 -7.27 -12.22
CA HIS A 205 14.91 -6.57 -13.31
C HIS A 205 15.44 -6.93 -14.71
N ARG A 206 16.34 -7.90 -14.81
CA ARG A 206 16.98 -8.23 -16.11
C ARG A 206 16.00 -8.55 -17.24
N GLN A 207 14.86 -9.16 -16.89
CA GLN A 207 13.80 -9.54 -17.86
C GLN A 207 12.61 -8.58 -17.86
N HIS A 208 12.58 -7.58 -16.97
CA HIS A 208 11.44 -6.68 -16.87
C HIS A 208 11.49 -5.62 -17.99
N PRO A 209 10.38 -5.32 -18.67
CA PRO A 209 10.35 -4.38 -19.78
C PRO A 209 10.96 -3.01 -19.48
N LEU A 210 10.73 -2.44 -18.29
CA LEU A 210 11.33 -1.16 -17.91
C LEU A 210 12.74 -1.29 -17.30
N GLY A 211 13.23 -2.50 -17.00
CA GLY A 211 14.61 -2.80 -16.61
C GLY A 211 15.10 -2.19 -15.29
N ARG A 212 14.22 -1.67 -14.46
CA ARG A 212 14.56 -1.02 -13.18
C ARG A 212 13.44 -1.16 -12.14
N PRO A 213 13.74 -1.02 -10.83
CA PRO A 213 12.71 -0.83 -9.82
C PRO A 213 11.98 0.51 -10.05
N ALA A 214 10.77 0.61 -9.51
CA ALA A 214 10.07 1.89 -9.45
C ALA A 214 10.63 2.75 -8.30
N GLU A 215 10.53 4.07 -8.46
CA GLU A 215 10.63 4.99 -7.34
C GLU A 215 9.27 5.07 -6.61
N PRO A 216 9.24 5.32 -5.29
CA PRO A 216 8.00 5.41 -4.53
C PRO A 216 6.97 6.39 -5.11
N GLU A 217 7.43 7.48 -5.70
CA GLU A 217 6.63 8.53 -6.31
C GLU A 217 5.84 8.03 -7.52
N GLU A 218 6.39 7.10 -8.30
CA GLU A 218 5.74 6.53 -9.48
C GLU A 218 4.52 5.67 -9.10
N VAL A 219 4.57 5.02 -7.94
CA VAL A 219 3.43 4.28 -7.36
C VAL A 219 2.45 5.25 -6.70
N ALA A 220 2.97 6.25 -5.99
CA ALA A 220 2.18 7.24 -5.27
C ALA A 220 1.26 8.06 -6.20
N ASP A 221 1.74 8.41 -7.40
CA ASP A 221 0.94 9.16 -8.37
C ASP A 221 -0.28 8.35 -8.85
N VAL A 222 -0.15 7.04 -9.03
CA VAL A 222 -1.29 6.15 -9.35
C VAL A 222 -2.27 6.07 -8.19
N ILE A 223 -1.76 5.96 -6.96
CA ILE A 223 -2.60 5.93 -5.75
C ILE A 223 -3.37 7.25 -5.61
N ALA A 224 -2.71 8.39 -5.78
CA ALA A 224 -3.32 9.73 -5.70
C ALA A 224 -4.39 9.92 -6.79
N PHE A 225 -4.11 9.46 -8.02
CA PHE A 225 -5.12 9.45 -9.09
C PHE A 225 -6.37 8.66 -8.68
N LEU A 226 -6.21 7.43 -8.18
CA LEU A 226 -7.33 6.56 -7.78
C LEU A 226 -8.11 7.11 -6.58
N ALA A 227 -7.44 7.79 -5.65
CA ALA A 227 -8.05 8.47 -4.50
C ALA A 227 -8.87 9.70 -4.93
N SER A 228 -8.53 10.33 -6.04
CA SER A 228 -9.10 11.60 -6.50
C SER A 228 -10.38 11.44 -7.34
N PRO A 229 -11.17 12.52 -7.52
CA PRO A 229 -12.33 12.53 -8.44
C PRO A 229 -11.99 12.27 -9.90
N ARG A 230 -10.70 12.39 -10.31
CA ARG A 230 -10.25 12.05 -11.69
C ARG A 230 -10.51 10.59 -12.04
N ALA A 231 -10.57 9.70 -11.04
CA ALA A 231 -10.88 8.29 -11.22
C ALA A 231 -12.37 7.96 -10.99
N ALA A 232 -13.28 8.89 -11.30
CA ALA A 232 -14.71 8.79 -11.00
C ALA A 232 -15.42 7.53 -11.57
N TYR A 233 -14.88 6.94 -12.64
CA TYR A 233 -15.46 5.72 -13.26
C TYR A 233 -14.56 4.49 -13.09
N VAL A 234 -13.62 4.54 -12.14
CA VAL A 234 -12.71 3.42 -11.83
C VAL A 234 -13.04 2.86 -10.46
N THR A 235 -13.63 1.66 -10.41
CA THR A 235 -13.93 0.94 -9.17
C THR A 235 -13.80 -0.57 -9.39
N GLY A 236 -13.42 -1.32 -8.36
CA GLY A 236 -13.15 -2.76 -8.41
C GLY A 236 -11.90 -3.14 -9.21
N ALA A 237 -11.12 -2.16 -9.65
CA ALA A 237 -9.96 -2.39 -10.51
C ALA A 237 -8.74 -2.87 -9.70
N THR A 238 -7.91 -3.68 -10.38
CA THR A 238 -6.57 -4.09 -9.92
C THR A 238 -5.57 -3.50 -10.90
N ILE A 239 -4.82 -2.50 -10.47
CA ILE A 239 -3.88 -1.75 -11.32
C ILE A 239 -2.46 -2.23 -11.03
N MET A 240 -1.82 -2.83 -12.04
CA MET A 240 -0.41 -3.22 -11.97
C MET A 240 0.48 -1.98 -12.17
N VAL A 241 1.42 -1.77 -11.25
CA VAL A 241 2.45 -0.71 -11.32
C VAL A 241 3.80 -1.39 -11.11
N ASP A 242 4.22 -2.18 -12.09
CA ASP A 242 5.24 -3.20 -11.94
C ASP A 242 6.33 -3.19 -13.03
N GLY A 243 6.36 -2.14 -13.86
CA GLY A 243 7.32 -2.04 -14.96
C GLY A 243 7.21 -3.16 -16.01
N GLY A 244 6.06 -3.85 -16.03
CA GLY A 244 5.80 -4.96 -16.95
C GLY A 244 6.24 -6.32 -16.42
N THR A 245 6.60 -6.44 -15.14
CA THR A 245 7.04 -7.71 -14.54
C THR A 245 6.08 -8.86 -14.79
N THR A 246 4.77 -8.61 -14.69
CA THR A 246 3.75 -9.67 -14.75
C THR A 246 3.32 -10.03 -16.17
N ILE A 247 3.82 -9.37 -17.21
CA ILE A 247 3.47 -9.65 -18.61
C ILE A 247 4.58 -10.35 -19.40
N VAL A 248 5.76 -10.58 -18.80
CA VAL A 248 6.86 -11.26 -19.48
C VAL A 248 6.65 -12.77 -19.49
N ASP A 249 6.96 -13.39 -20.63
CA ASP A 249 7.07 -14.83 -20.74
C ASP A 249 8.41 -15.30 -20.11
N PRO A 250 8.38 -16.09 -19.02
CA PRO A 250 9.60 -16.55 -18.37
C PRO A 250 10.48 -17.46 -19.27
N THR A 251 9.96 -17.94 -20.40
CA THR A 251 10.70 -18.75 -21.34
C THR A 251 11.36 -17.96 -22.48
N ALA A 252 11.12 -16.65 -22.56
CA ALA A 252 11.61 -15.80 -23.66
C ALA A 252 13.15 -15.74 -23.76
N GLU A 253 13.88 -15.99 -22.67
CA GLU A 253 15.36 -16.10 -22.71
C GLU A 253 15.87 -17.35 -23.46
N ALA A 254 15.02 -18.34 -23.71
CA ALA A 254 15.40 -19.57 -24.40
C ALA A 254 15.26 -19.46 -25.95
N LEU A 255 14.71 -18.33 -26.43
CA LEU A 255 14.52 -18.03 -27.85
C LEU A 255 15.55 -17.03 -28.35
#